data_17589498734d99563f7bb0efa490781a
#
_entry.id   17589498734d99563f7bb0efa490781a
#
_cell.length_a   1.000
_cell.length_b   1.000
_cell.length_c   1.000
_cell.angle_alpha   90.00
_cell.angle_beta   90.00
_cell.angle_gamma   90.00
#
_symmetry.space_group_name_H-M   'P 1'
#
loop_
_entity.id
_entity.type
_entity.pdbx_description
1 polymer ?
#
loop_
_entity_poly.entity_id
_entity_poly.type
_entity_poly.pdbx_seq_one_letter_code
_entity_poly.pdbx_strand_id
1 'polypeptide(L)'
;YMGAGTSGRLGVLDASEIPPTFGMPPTLVIGLIAGGDTALRNPVENAEDDMRRGWEELVERNITDKDTVIGIAASGTTPYVIGAMQKAREHGILTGCITSNPDSPMAAEADVPIEMIVGPEYVTGSSRMKSGTGQKMILNMITTSVMIQLGRVKGNKMVTMQLSNQKLVDRGTRMIVEELGLDYGKAKALLLMHGSVKKAVDAYRGVTL
;
A
#
# COMPACT_ATOMS: atom_id res chain seq x y z
N TYR A 1 -1.71 -6.10 -3.05
CA TYR A 1 -0.30 -6.45 -3.07
C TYR A 1 -0.11 -7.92 -2.76
N MET A 2 0.75 -8.58 -3.53
CA MET A 2 1.02 -10.00 -3.34
C MET A 2 2.52 -10.27 -3.39
N GLY A 3 3.03 -11.02 -2.44
CA GLY A 3 4.45 -11.37 -2.40
C GLY A 3 4.75 -12.52 -1.46
N ALA A 4 6.00 -12.96 -1.45
CA ALA A 4 6.52 -13.95 -0.51
C ALA A 4 7.66 -13.35 0.31
N GLY A 5 7.93 -13.90 1.48
CA GLY A 5 9.04 -13.49 2.34
C GLY A 5 9.10 -11.97 2.59
N THR A 6 10.24 -11.35 2.33
CA THR A 6 10.44 -9.90 2.50
C THR A 6 9.49 -9.08 1.63
N SER A 7 9.29 -9.46 0.38
CA SER A 7 8.41 -8.75 -0.56
C SER A 7 6.96 -8.75 -0.08
N GLY A 8 6.46 -9.90 0.39
CA GLY A 8 5.11 -10.00 0.96
C GLY A 8 4.95 -9.15 2.23
N ARG A 9 5.95 -9.18 3.13
CA ARG A 9 5.95 -8.34 4.35
C ARG A 9 5.88 -6.85 4.02
N LEU A 10 6.60 -6.40 2.99
CA LEU A 10 6.59 -5.00 2.56
C LEU A 10 5.24 -4.60 1.98
N GLY A 11 4.58 -5.47 1.21
CA GLY A 11 3.21 -5.24 0.73
C GLY A 11 2.21 -5.10 1.87
N VAL A 12 2.28 -5.99 2.87
CA VAL A 12 1.44 -5.90 4.08
C VAL A 12 1.75 -4.64 4.88
N LEU A 13 3.04 -4.30 5.04
CA LEU A 13 3.44 -3.07 5.75
C LEU A 13 2.84 -1.83 5.10
N ASP A 14 3.02 -1.64 3.80
CA ASP A 14 2.50 -0.47 3.08
C ASP A 14 0.96 -0.40 3.18
N ALA A 15 0.27 -1.51 2.95
CA ALA A 15 -1.19 -1.59 3.08
C ALA A 15 -1.68 -1.21 4.49
N SER A 16 -0.98 -1.63 5.54
CA SER A 16 -1.34 -1.35 6.94
C SER A 16 -1.23 0.14 7.32
N GLU A 17 -0.42 0.91 6.62
CA GLU A 17 -0.21 2.35 6.84
C GLU A 17 -1.32 3.22 6.21
N ILE A 18 -2.10 2.69 5.29
CA ILE A 18 -3.12 3.45 4.55
C ILE A 18 -4.26 3.94 5.45
N PRO A 19 -4.87 3.11 6.33
CA PRO A 19 -5.94 3.57 7.20
C PRO A 19 -5.51 4.70 8.17
N PRO A 20 -4.43 4.58 8.94
CA PRO A 20 -4.04 5.63 9.88
C PRO A 20 -3.59 6.91 9.19
N THR A 21 -2.91 6.82 8.04
CA THR A 21 -2.33 7.96 7.35
C THR A 21 -3.37 8.74 6.54
N PHE A 22 -4.22 8.03 5.81
CA PHE A 22 -5.13 8.63 4.83
C PHE A 22 -6.61 8.50 5.19
N GLY A 23 -6.94 7.82 6.29
CA GLY A 23 -8.33 7.63 6.75
C GLY A 23 -9.16 6.77 5.80
N MET A 24 -8.52 5.88 5.05
CA MET A 24 -9.18 4.97 4.12
C MET A 24 -9.56 3.66 4.82
N PRO A 25 -10.59 2.94 4.33
CA PRO A 25 -10.89 1.62 4.85
C PRO A 25 -9.73 0.65 4.63
N PRO A 26 -9.49 -0.31 5.55
CA PRO A 26 -8.39 -1.28 5.42
C PRO A 26 -8.57 -2.26 4.25
N THR A 27 -9.74 -2.24 3.63
CA THR A 27 -10.07 -3.04 2.44
C THR A 27 -9.68 -2.39 1.13
N LEU A 28 -9.24 -1.11 1.14
CA LEU A 28 -8.87 -0.41 -0.10
C LEU A 28 -7.53 -0.87 -0.65
N VAL A 29 -6.54 -1.07 0.23
CA VAL A 29 -5.25 -1.63 -0.12
C VAL A 29 -5.01 -2.83 0.79
N ILE A 30 -4.83 -4.00 0.20
CA ILE A 30 -4.67 -5.26 0.91
C ILE A 30 -3.30 -5.85 0.56
N GLY A 31 -2.55 -6.25 1.56
CA GLY A 31 -1.30 -6.98 1.39
C GLY A 31 -1.52 -8.48 1.65
N LEU A 32 -1.16 -9.32 0.70
CA LEU A 32 -1.17 -10.77 0.81
C LEU A 32 0.27 -11.30 0.82
N ILE A 33 0.53 -12.27 1.66
CA ILE A 33 1.84 -12.92 1.76
C ILE A 33 1.70 -14.43 1.68
N ALA A 34 2.50 -15.08 0.87
CA ALA A 34 2.54 -16.54 0.80
C ALA A 34 2.76 -17.14 2.20
N GLY A 35 1.86 -18.05 2.61
CA GLY A 35 1.84 -18.60 3.96
C GLY A 35 1.00 -17.81 4.98
N GLY A 36 0.32 -16.74 4.54
CA GLY A 36 -0.62 -15.97 5.36
C GLY A 36 0.03 -15.24 6.52
N ASP A 37 -0.77 -14.87 7.53
CA ASP A 37 -0.31 -14.07 8.69
C ASP A 37 0.84 -14.72 9.47
N THR A 38 0.93 -16.03 9.48
CA THR A 38 2.07 -16.75 10.09
C THR A 38 3.39 -16.32 9.45
N ALA A 39 3.41 -16.17 8.11
CA ALA A 39 4.60 -15.82 7.35
C ALA A 39 5.10 -14.38 7.61
N LEU A 40 4.31 -13.53 8.24
CA LEU A 40 4.74 -12.19 8.66
C LEU A 40 5.87 -12.25 9.70
N ARG A 41 5.84 -13.24 10.58
CA ARG A 41 6.77 -13.39 11.71
C ARG A 41 7.67 -14.61 11.59
N ASN A 42 7.15 -15.72 11.09
CA ASN A 42 7.85 -16.99 10.99
C ASN A 42 7.89 -17.44 9.52
N PRO A 43 9.00 -17.99 9.03
CA PRO A 43 9.03 -18.53 7.69
C PRO A 43 8.02 -19.69 7.58
N VAL A 44 7.30 -19.73 6.46
CA VAL A 44 6.45 -20.86 6.07
C VAL A 44 7.05 -21.44 4.80
N GLU A 45 7.64 -22.60 4.93
CA GLU A 45 8.35 -23.25 3.82
C GLU A 45 7.37 -23.71 2.74
N ASN A 46 7.83 -23.69 1.48
CA ASN A 46 7.09 -24.09 0.28
C ASN A 46 5.81 -23.28 -0.02
N ALA A 47 5.44 -22.30 0.81
CA ALA A 47 4.24 -21.50 0.57
C ALA A 47 4.35 -20.63 -0.70
N GLU A 48 5.56 -20.26 -1.09
CA GLU A 48 5.82 -19.45 -2.29
C GLU A 48 5.79 -20.26 -3.58
N ASP A 49 5.84 -21.60 -3.50
CA ASP A 49 5.89 -22.52 -4.65
C ASP A 49 4.49 -22.90 -5.17
N ASP A 50 3.43 -22.63 -4.43
CA ASP A 50 2.06 -22.95 -4.85
C ASP A 50 1.48 -21.89 -5.78
N MET A 51 1.45 -22.17 -7.08
CA MET A 51 0.91 -21.30 -8.12
C MET A 51 -0.61 -21.04 -7.99
N ARG A 52 -1.37 -21.89 -7.30
CA ARG A 52 -2.83 -21.76 -7.21
C ARG A 52 -3.24 -20.91 -6.02
N ARG A 53 -2.52 -21.04 -4.91
CA ARG A 53 -2.92 -20.44 -3.64
C ARG A 53 -3.10 -18.92 -3.71
N GLY A 54 -2.21 -18.23 -4.45
CA GLY A 54 -2.33 -16.78 -4.62
C GLY A 54 -3.65 -16.34 -5.24
N TRP A 55 -4.12 -17.05 -6.26
CA TRP A 55 -5.42 -16.76 -6.87
C TRP A 55 -6.59 -17.10 -5.94
N GLU A 56 -6.54 -18.24 -5.25
CA GLU A 56 -7.57 -18.63 -4.28
C GLU A 56 -7.75 -17.53 -3.20
N GLU A 57 -6.67 -16.98 -2.69
CA GLU A 57 -6.71 -15.89 -1.70
C GLU A 57 -7.30 -14.59 -2.25
N LEU A 58 -7.09 -14.28 -3.52
CA LEU A 58 -7.75 -13.15 -4.18
C LEU A 58 -9.26 -13.38 -4.31
N VAL A 59 -9.68 -14.58 -4.69
CA VAL A 59 -11.11 -14.96 -4.77
C VAL A 59 -11.77 -14.91 -3.39
N GLU A 60 -11.11 -15.39 -2.34
CA GLU A 60 -11.58 -15.27 -0.95
C GLU A 60 -11.80 -13.80 -0.52
N ARG A 61 -11.13 -12.84 -1.16
CA ARG A 61 -11.28 -11.38 -0.95
C ARG A 61 -12.28 -10.72 -1.88
N ASN A 62 -13.01 -11.51 -2.68
CA ASN A 62 -14.00 -11.05 -3.63
C ASN A 62 -13.44 -10.09 -4.69
N ILE A 63 -12.25 -10.41 -5.23
CA ILE A 63 -11.62 -9.61 -6.27
C ILE A 63 -12.49 -9.49 -7.51
N THR A 64 -12.47 -8.34 -8.15
CA THR A 64 -13.26 -8.01 -9.35
C THR A 64 -12.40 -7.34 -10.42
N ASP A 65 -12.96 -7.12 -11.60
CA ASP A 65 -12.34 -6.38 -12.72
C ASP A 65 -12.10 -4.88 -12.42
N LYS A 66 -12.58 -4.37 -11.28
CA LYS A 66 -12.33 -3.00 -10.80
C LYS A 66 -11.10 -2.89 -9.92
N ASP A 67 -10.53 -4.01 -9.55
CA ASP A 67 -9.36 -4.09 -8.69
C ASP A 67 -8.06 -4.14 -9.51
N THR A 68 -6.94 -4.00 -8.84
CA THR A 68 -5.60 -4.13 -9.42
C THR A 68 -4.78 -5.07 -8.56
N VAL A 69 -4.09 -6.02 -9.19
CA VAL A 69 -3.14 -6.91 -8.53
C VAL A 69 -1.72 -6.43 -8.80
N ILE A 70 -0.94 -6.18 -7.75
CA ILE A 70 0.49 -5.84 -7.87
C ILE A 70 1.32 -6.94 -7.23
N GLY A 71 2.01 -7.70 -8.07
CA GLY A 71 2.95 -8.72 -7.67
C GLY A 71 4.29 -8.13 -7.23
N ILE A 72 4.85 -8.63 -6.13
CA ILE A 72 6.12 -8.15 -5.58
C ILE A 72 7.05 -9.34 -5.39
N ALA A 73 8.12 -9.41 -6.18
CA ALA A 73 9.16 -10.41 -6.03
C ALA A 73 10.48 -9.89 -6.56
N ALA A 74 11.53 -9.87 -5.74
CA ALA A 74 12.84 -9.37 -6.17
C ALA A 74 13.39 -10.20 -7.34
N SER A 75 13.25 -11.54 -7.30
CA SER A 75 13.65 -12.44 -8.38
C SER A 75 12.77 -12.32 -9.62
N GLY A 76 11.50 -11.97 -9.45
CA GLY A 76 10.50 -12.01 -10.50
C GLY A 76 10.08 -13.44 -10.92
N THR A 77 10.37 -14.47 -10.08
CA THR A 77 10.13 -15.90 -10.40
C THR A 77 9.24 -16.62 -9.39
N THR A 78 8.68 -15.93 -8.40
CA THR A 78 7.89 -16.53 -7.32
C THR A 78 6.58 -17.13 -7.85
N PRO A 79 6.37 -18.46 -7.79
CA PRO A 79 5.21 -19.13 -8.39
C PRO A 79 3.88 -18.65 -7.83
N TYR A 80 3.76 -18.48 -6.51
CA TYR A 80 2.58 -17.93 -5.84
C TYR A 80 2.10 -16.60 -6.47
N VAL A 81 3.04 -15.71 -6.79
CA VAL A 81 2.73 -14.41 -7.38
C VAL A 81 2.38 -14.53 -8.86
N ILE A 82 3.19 -15.29 -9.62
CA ILE A 82 2.98 -15.47 -11.05
C ILE A 82 1.63 -16.11 -11.33
N GLY A 83 1.29 -17.19 -10.62
CA GLY A 83 0.01 -17.86 -10.81
C GLY A 83 -1.20 -16.98 -10.51
N ALA A 84 -1.10 -16.15 -9.47
CA ALA A 84 -2.15 -15.18 -9.15
C ALA A 84 -2.30 -14.10 -10.24
N MET A 85 -1.19 -13.57 -10.75
CA MET A 85 -1.20 -12.55 -11.81
C MET A 85 -1.74 -13.10 -13.12
N GLN A 86 -1.36 -14.32 -13.51
CA GLN A 86 -1.91 -14.99 -14.70
C GLN A 86 -3.42 -15.10 -14.62
N LYS A 87 -3.93 -15.58 -13.49
CA LYS A 87 -5.38 -15.72 -13.28
C LYS A 87 -6.09 -14.37 -13.21
N ALA A 88 -5.51 -13.38 -12.56
CA ALA A 88 -6.05 -12.03 -12.55
C ALA A 88 -6.21 -11.48 -13.97
N ARG A 89 -5.19 -11.64 -14.80
CA ARG A 89 -5.19 -11.19 -16.19
C ARG A 89 -6.22 -11.94 -17.06
N GLU A 90 -6.36 -13.27 -16.87
CA GLU A 90 -7.41 -14.06 -17.52
C GLU A 90 -8.82 -13.54 -17.20
N HIS A 91 -9.01 -12.92 -16.03
CA HIS A 91 -10.28 -12.32 -15.58
C HIS A 91 -10.40 -10.82 -15.87
N GLY A 92 -9.50 -10.24 -16.67
CA GLY A 92 -9.54 -8.84 -17.05
C GLY A 92 -9.17 -7.86 -15.95
N ILE A 93 -8.49 -8.34 -14.89
CA ILE A 93 -8.02 -7.53 -13.77
C ILE A 93 -6.66 -6.94 -14.13
N LEU A 94 -6.50 -5.64 -13.94
CA LEU A 94 -5.24 -4.94 -14.20
C LEU A 94 -4.11 -5.52 -13.33
N THR A 95 -2.98 -5.84 -13.95
CA THR A 95 -1.82 -6.38 -13.26
C THR A 95 -0.61 -5.47 -13.32
N GLY A 96 0.05 -5.30 -12.19
CA GLY A 96 1.36 -4.66 -12.09
C GLY A 96 2.36 -5.59 -11.42
N CYS A 97 3.66 -5.31 -11.58
CA CYS A 97 4.66 -6.01 -10.79
C CYS A 97 5.83 -5.12 -10.37
N ILE A 98 6.50 -5.48 -9.29
CA ILE A 98 7.73 -4.87 -8.81
C ILE A 98 8.78 -5.98 -8.71
N THR A 99 9.80 -5.92 -9.56
CA THR A 99 10.90 -6.88 -9.61
C THR A 99 12.25 -6.18 -9.67
N SER A 100 13.33 -6.86 -9.27
CA SER A 100 14.70 -6.35 -9.37
C SER A 100 15.50 -7.00 -10.52
N ASN A 101 14.85 -7.86 -11.28
CA ASN A 101 15.45 -8.54 -12.41
C ASN A 101 14.68 -8.21 -13.70
N PRO A 102 15.37 -7.75 -14.75
CA PRO A 102 14.73 -7.45 -16.02
C PRO A 102 14.25 -8.74 -16.70
N ASP A 103 13.27 -8.58 -17.57
CA ASP A 103 12.73 -9.66 -18.41
C ASP A 103 12.29 -10.90 -17.60
N SER A 104 11.86 -10.71 -16.35
CA SER A 104 11.47 -11.82 -15.48
C SER A 104 10.11 -12.41 -15.90
N PRO A 105 9.86 -13.70 -15.59
CA PRO A 105 8.56 -14.34 -15.85
C PRO A 105 7.38 -13.51 -15.27
N MET A 106 7.55 -12.91 -14.10
CA MET A 106 6.52 -12.06 -13.48
C MET A 106 6.29 -10.77 -14.28
N ALA A 107 7.35 -10.17 -14.85
CA ALA A 107 7.23 -8.98 -15.68
C ALA A 107 6.46 -9.27 -16.97
N ALA A 108 6.60 -10.47 -17.54
CA ALA A 108 5.86 -10.90 -18.73
C ALA A 108 4.34 -11.05 -18.48
N GLU A 109 3.95 -11.29 -17.24
CA GLU A 109 2.53 -11.40 -16.82
C GLU A 109 1.93 -10.08 -16.34
N ALA A 110 2.70 -9.00 -16.33
CA ALA A 110 2.21 -7.69 -15.87
C ALA A 110 1.84 -6.78 -17.03
N ASP A 111 0.66 -6.12 -16.95
CA ASP A 111 0.32 -5.02 -17.86
C ASP A 111 1.22 -3.79 -17.59
N VAL A 112 1.66 -3.61 -16.33
CA VAL A 112 2.54 -2.51 -15.91
C VAL A 112 3.72 -3.08 -15.10
N PRO A 113 4.80 -3.52 -15.75
CA PRO A 113 6.00 -3.99 -15.05
C PRO A 113 6.84 -2.81 -14.52
N ILE A 114 7.28 -2.89 -13.27
CA ILE A 114 8.26 -1.99 -12.67
C ILE A 114 9.53 -2.79 -12.38
N GLU A 115 10.51 -2.63 -13.25
CA GLU A 115 11.80 -3.32 -13.16
C GLU A 115 12.83 -2.41 -12.50
N MET A 116 13.06 -2.64 -11.22
CA MET A 116 13.95 -1.85 -10.38
C MET A 116 15.34 -2.50 -10.33
N ILE A 117 16.23 -2.08 -11.19
CA ILE A 117 17.57 -2.67 -11.29
C ILE A 117 18.49 -2.09 -10.21
N VAL A 118 18.69 -2.84 -9.14
CA VAL A 118 19.48 -2.42 -7.97
C VAL A 118 20.91 -2.98 -7.95
N GLY A 119 21.24 -3.82 -8.92
CA GLY A 119 22.50 -4.56 -8.97
C GLY A 119 22.61 -5.65 -7.89
N PRO A 120 23.76 -6.33 -7.78
CA PRO A 120 23.95 -7.44 -6.86
C PRO A 120 23.84 -7.00 -5.40
N GLU A 121 23.25 -7.85 -4.58
CA GLU A 121 23.23 -7.66 -3.13
C GLU A 121 24.62 -7.89 -2.53
N TYR A 122 24.93 -7.22 -1.42
CA TYR A 122 26.18 -7.46 -0.69
C TYR A 122 26.30 -8.91 -0.19
N VAL A 123 25.20 -9.45 0.34
CA VAL A 123 25.09 -10.86 0.68
C VAL A 123 24.36 -11.55 -0.46
N THR A 124 25.08 -12.28 -1.30
CA THR A 124 24.53 -12.96 -2.46
C THR A 124 23.34 -13.85 -2.09
N GLY A 125 22.25 -13.71 -2.82
CA GLY A 125 20.99 -14.44 -2.60
C GLY A 125 20.05 -13.81 -1.56
N SER A 126 20.48 -12.76 -0.82
CA SER A 126 19.64 -12.08 0.18
C SER A 126 19.08 -10.78 -0.38
N SER A 127 17.88 -10.82 -0.93
CA SER A 127 17.22 -9.66 -1.58
C SER A 127 16.54 -8.69 -0.60
N ARG A 128 16.78 -8.83 0.71
CA ARG A 128 16.12 -7.99 1.75
C ARG A 128 16.69 -6.57 1.88
N MET A 129 17.86 -6.27 1.32
CA MET A 129 18.51 -4.97 1.46
C MET A 129 18.23 -4.06 0.27
N LYS A 130 18.98 -4.13 -0.82
CA LYS A 130 18.79 -3.22 -1.96
C LYS A 130 17.41 -3.40 -2.58
N SER A 131 17.07 -4.62 -2.94
CA SER A 131 15.75 -4.93 -3.54
C SER A 131 14.62 -4.61 -2.58
N GLY A 132 14.70 -5.07 -1.33
CA GLY A 132 13.66 -4.79 -0.32
C GLY A 132 13.50 -3.29 -0.05
N THR A 133 14.61 -2.53 0.07
CA THR A 133 14.56 -1.08 0.26
C THR A 133 13.89 -0.39 -0.94
N GLY A 134 14.28 -0.75 -2.15
CA GLY A 134 13.68 -0.19 -3.36
C GLY A 134 12.20 -0.56 -3.51
N GLN A 135 11.82 -1.82 -3.24
CA GLN A 135 10.42 -2.25 -3.22
C GLN A 135 9.59 -1.40 -2.26
N LYS A 136 10.08 -1.20 -1.02
CA LYS A 136 9.42 -0.33 -0.04
C LYS A 136 9.20 1.07 -0.57
N MET A 137 10.19 1.67 -1.21
CA MET A 137 10.08 3.01 -1.79
C MET A 137 9.04 3.07 -2.91
N ILE A 138 9.04 2.08 -3.80
CA ILE A 138 8.08 2.01 -4.91
C ILE A 138 6.64 1.84 -4.39
N LEU A 139 6.42 0.95 -3.41
CA LEU A 139 5.10 0.76 -2.79
C LEU A 139 4.58 2.06 -2.19
N ASN A 140 5.40 2.76 -1.40
CA ASN A 140 5.02 4.05 -0.84
C ASN A 140 4.76 5.12 -1.91
N MET A 141 5.50 5.12 -3.02
CA MET A 141 5.23 6.04 -4.13
C MET A 141 3.89 5.74 -4.80
N ILE A 142 3.58 4.47 -5.03
CA ILE A 142 2.30 4.05 -5.63
C ILE A 142 1.14 4.50 -4.75
N THR A 143 1.12 4.07 -3.48
CA THR A 143 0.01 4.40 -2.56
C THR A 143 -0.09 5.88 -2.29
N THR A 144 1.02 6.59 -2.08
CA THR A 144 0.98 8.06 -1.90
C THR A 144 0.42 8.76 -3.13
N SER A 145 0.82 8.36 -4.33
CA SER A 145 0.31 8.95 -5.58
C SER A 145 -1.19 8.71 -5.74
N VAL A 146 -1.65 7.49 -5.46
CA VAL A 146 -3.10 7.16 -5.45
C VAL A 146 -3.85 8.03 -4.44
N MET A 147 -3.32 8.18 -3.22
CA MET A 147 -3.97 8.97 -2.17
C MET A 147 -3.99 10.47 -2.50
N ILE A 148 -2.97 10.99 -3.19
CA ILE A 148 -2.98 12.36 -3.73
C ILE A 148 -4.11 12.51 -4.75
N GLN A 149 -4.23 11.60 -5.71
CA GLN A 149 -5.29 11.61 -6.72
C GLN A 149 -6.69 11.51 -6.10
N LEU A 150 -6.84 10.75 -5.02
CA LEU A 150 -8.08 10.64 -4.25
C LEU A 150 -8.35 11.84 -3.32
N GLY A 151 -7.54 12.89 -3.37
CA GLY A 151 -7.71 14.12 -2.58
C GLY A 151 -7.52 13.92 -1.06
N ARG A 152 -6.70 12.94 -0.66
CA ARG A 152 -6.38 12.67 0.75
C ARG A 152 -5.19 13.46 1.28
N VAL A 153 -4.49 14.12 0.37
CA VAL A 153 -3.33 14.98 0.66
C VAL A 153 -3.61 16.38 0.13
N LYS A 154 -3.27 17.41 0.90
CA LYS A 154 -3.33 18.81 0.49
C LYS A 154 -1.95 19.45 0.67
N GLY A 155 -1.33 19.86 -0.44
CA GLY A 155 0.10 20.23 -0.44
C GLY A 155 0.94 19.02 -0.01
N ASN A 156 1.61 19.14 1.13
CA ASN A 156 2.38 18.05 1.73
C ASN A 156 1.76 17.50 3.05
N LYS A 157 0.45 17.78 3.28
CA LYS A 157 -0.23 17.46 4.53
C LYS A 157 -1.27 16.35 4.36
N MET A 158 -1.25 15.35 5.25
CA MET A 158 -2.25 14.30 5.34
C MET A 158 -3.51 14.81 6.06
N VAL A 159 -4.42 15.41 5.31
CA VAL A 159 -5.59 16.13 5.84
C VAL A 159 -6.76 15.23 6.25
N THR A 160 -6.67 13.93 6.00
CA THR A 160 -7.70 12.93 6.29
C THR A 160 -7.24 11.84 7.27
N MET A 161 -6.07 11.99 7.90
CA MET A 161 -5.53 11.03 8.86
C MET A 161 -6.51 10.72 9.99
N GLN A 162 -6.47 9.49 10.50
CA GLN A 162 -7.25 9.10 11.67
C GLN A 162 -6.71 9.75 12.95
N LEU A 163 -7.62 10.21 13.81
CA LEU A 163 -7.28 10.86 15.07
C LEU A 163 -7.11 9.83 16.21
N SER A 164 -6.34 8.79 15.97
CA SER A 164 -6.22 7.62 16.85
C SER A 164 -5.36 7.83 18.10
N ASN A 165 -4.62 8.92 18.19
CA ASN A 165 -3.80 9.25 19.36
C ASN A 165 -3.60 10.76 19.50
N GLN A 166 -3.10 11.18 20.69
CA GLN A 166 -2.89 12.59 21.01
C GLN A 166 -1.94 13.33 20.04
N LYS A 167 -0.90 12.63 19.56
CA LYS A 167 0.04 13.19 18.58
C LYS A 167 -0.65 13.53 17.27
N LEU A 168 -1.57 12.71 16.80
CA LEU A 168 -2.32 12.96 15.56
C LEU A 168 -3.39 14.03 15.76
N VAL A 169 -4.02 14.09 16.93
CA VAL A 169 -4.93 15.20 17.31
C VAL A 169 -4.17 16.53 17.34
N ASP A 170 -3.01 16.60 17.99
CA ASP A 170 -2.18 17.82 18.03
C ASP A 170 -1.75 18.25 16.62
N ARG A 171 -1.26 17.30 15.81
CA ARG A 171 -0.89 17.57 14.43
C ARG A 171 -2.03 18.13 13.60
N GLY A 172 -3.21 17.50 13.66
CA GLY A 172 -4.41 17.96 12.96
C GLY A 172 -4.86 19.35 13.44
N THR A 173 -4.79 19.59 14.74
CA THR A 173 -5.10 20.91 15.32
C THR A 173 -4.17 22.00 14.76
N ARG A 174 -2.86 21.77 14.73
CA ARG A 174 -1.88 22.70 14.17
C ARG A 174 -2.11 22.99 12.68
N MET A 175 -2.50 21.96 11.91
CA MET A 175 -2.85 22.15 10.50
C MET A 175 -4.05 23.10 10.35
N ILE A 176 -5.07 23.01 11.22
CA ILE A 176 -6.23 23.90 11.19
C ILE A 176 -5.85 25.32 11.65
N VAL A 177 -5.02 25.44 12.69
CA VAL A 177 -4.48 26.75 13.13
C VAL A 177 -3.79 27.46 11.97
N GLU A 178 -2.90 26.73 11.26
CA GLU A 178 -2.16 27.30 10.12
C GLU A 178 -3.06 27.64 8.94
N GLU A 179 -4.06 26.81 8.64
CA GLU A 179 -4.93 26.97 7.47
C GLU A 179 -6.01 28.06 7.67
N LEU A 180 -6.52 28.23 8.90
CA LEU A 180 -7.64 29.10 9.20
C LEU A 180 -7.30 30.30 10.10
N GLY A 181 -6.09 30.38 10.65
CA GLY A 181 -5.69 31.44 11.58
C GLY A 181 -6.41 31.41 12.93
N LEU A 182 -6.99 30.27 13.31
CA LEU A 182 -7.73 30.12 14.58
C LEU A 182 -6.77 29.90 15.76
N ASP A 183 -7.23 30.25 16.98
CA ASP A 183 -6.53 29.81 18.18
C ASP A 183 -6.59 28.28 18.32
N TYR A 184 -5.62 27.72 19.07
CA TYR A 184 -5.47 26.28 19.22
C TYR A 184 -6.73 25.60 19.81
N GLY A 185 -7.40 26.25 20.78
CA GLY A 185 -8.57 25.67 21.44
C GLY A 185 -9.75 25.53 20.47
N LYS A 186 -10.03 26.57 19.69
CA LYS A 186 -11.07 26.55 18.65
C LYS A 186 -10.75 25.58 17.53
N ALA A 187 -9.50 25.56 17.07
CA ALA A 187 -9.04 24.62 16.05
C ALA A 187 -9.18 23.18 16.51
N LYS A 188 -8.84 22.86 17.76
CA LYS A 188 -9.00 21.53 18.35
C LYS A 188 -10.46 21.12 18.47
N ALA A 189 -11.33 22.02 18.94
CA ALA A 189 -12.76 21.76 19.02
C ALA A 189 -13.35 21.46 17.64
N LEU A 190 -12.99 22.26 16.64
CA LEU A 190 -13.42 22.07 15.25
C LEU A 190 -12.93 20.72 14.68
N LEU A 191 -11.68 20.36 14.91
CA LEU A 191 -11.12 19.08 14.49
C LEU A 191 -11.89 17.90 15.08
N LEU A 192 -12.13 17.92 16.39
CA LEU A 192 -12.82 16.83 17.08
C LEU A 192 -14.30 16.73 16.68
N MET A 193 -14.94 17.85 16.39
CA MET A 193 -16.33 17.89 15.91
C MET A 193 -16.47 17.22 14.53
N HIS A 194 -15.54 17.47 13.62
CA HIS A 194 -15.65 17.03 12.23
C HIS A 194 -14.83 15.75 11.93
N GLY A 195 -13.97 15.30 12.84
CA GLY A 195 -13.23 14.04 12.75
C GLY A 195 -12.06 14.03 11.77
N SER A 196 -11.82 15.08 10.98
CA SER A 196 -10.63 15.23 10.13
C SER A 196 -10.34 16.69 9.81
N VAL A 197 -9.09 17.00 9.49
CA VAL A 197 -8.67 18.36 9.11
C VAL A 197 -9.43 18.84 7.88
N LYS A 198 -9.56 17.99 6.86
CA LYS A 198 -10.29 18.33 5.62
C LYS A 198 -11.73 18.73 5.93
N LYS A 199 -12.48 17.86 6.61
CA LYS A 199 -13.89 18.14 6.94
C LYS A 199 -14.04 19.37 7.83
N ALA A 200 -13.14 19.58 8.78
CA ALA A 200 -13.14 20.74 9.66
C ALA A 200 -12.95 22.06 8.88
N VAL A 201 -11.96 22.09 7.99
CA VAL A 201 -11.68 23.27 7.15
C VAL A 201 -12.81 23.54 6.16
N ASP A 202 -13.33 22.51 5.51
CA ASP A 202 -14.43 22.64 4.55
C ASP A 202 -15.69 23.18 5.23
N ALA A 203 -16.07 22.63 6.40
CA ALA A 203 -17.21 23.09 7.18
C ALA A 203 -17.06 24.55 7.66
N TYR A 204 -15.87 24.94 8.13
CA TYR A 204 -15.61 26.32 8.56
C TYR A 204 -15.72 27.33 7.41
N ARG A 205 -15.35 26.92 6.20
CA ARG A 205 -15.44 27.75 4.97
C ARG A 205 -16.82 27.73 4.32
N GLY A 206 -17.77 26.95 4.82
CA GLY A 206 -19.11 26.81 4.24
C GLY A 206 -19.09 26.03 2.92
N VAL A 207 -18.08 25.22 2.67
CA VAL A 207 -18.05 24.33 1.51
C VAL A 207 -18.91 23.11 1.83
N THR A 208 -20.04 22.97 1.15
CA THR A 208 -20.91 21.79 1.25
C THR A 208 -20.18 20.59 0.63
N LEU A 209 -20.11 19.49 1.38
CA LEU A 209 -19.52 18.22 0.94
C LEU A 209 -20.37 17.51 -0.12
#